data_5a0ce78e1f82b96d39b3e57fa6c94739
#
_entry.id   5a0ce78e1f82b96d39b3e57fa6c94739
#
_cell.length_a   1.000
_cell.length_b   1.000
_cell.length_c   1.000
_cell.angle_alpha   90.00
_cell.angle_beta   90.00
_cell.angle_gamma   90.00
#
_symmetry.space_group_name_H-M   'P 1'
#
loop_
_entity.id
_entity.type
_entity.pdbx_description
1 polymer ?
#
loop_
_entity_poly.entity_id
_entity_poly.type
_entity_poly.pdbx_seq_one_letter_code
_entity_poly.pdbx_strand_id
1 'polypeptide(L)'
;MFESSAMYPTGFHPVKLNRNRDFKGEATAYTRTQRPPRYLFIDFGLSRRYTTRDEPLHHDGGDRSAPGLKSQKWSNPFHTDVYYIGNLVRNEFMRVRSRISRTVVSISFLSQKYRGFWFMEELIDAMTDKDLTRRPSIEEVIERFTVVRGSLRGTKLRSALTSKKVPRIFSVIRQARQYLLTTQYIILRQAAIPDL
;
A
#
# COMPACT_ATOMS: atom_id res chain seq x y z
N MET A 1 -9.48 -4.86 2.04
CA MET A 1 -10.69 -4.15 2.54
C MET A 1 -10.30 -3.32 3.75
N PHE A 2 -11.02 -2.25 4.07
CA PHE A 2 -10.78 -1.50 5.30
C PHE A 2 -12.00 -1.60 6.23
N GLU A 3 -11.75 -1.57 7.53
CA GLU A 3 -12.80 -1.51 8.55
C GLU A 3 -13.39 -0.11 8.58
N SER A 4 -14.67 0.01 8.28
CA SER A 4 -15.32 1.31 8.12
C SER A 4 -15.78 1.96 9.42
N SER A 5 -15.82 1.22 10.52
CA SER A 5 -16.34 1.69 11.81
C SER A 5 -15.65 2.94 12.35
N ALA A 6 -14.32 3.02 12.18
CA ALA A 6 -13.56 4.20 12.59
C ALA A 6 -13.97 5.45 11.82
N MET A 7 -14.22 5.33 10.52
CA MET A 7 -14.58 6.47 9.64
C MET A 7 -16.07 6.79 9.67
N TYR A 8 -16.92 5.80 9.90
CA TYR A 8 -18.38 5.91 9.88
C TYR A 8 -18.97 5.33 11.18
N PRO A 9 -18.87 6.03 12.32
CA PRO A 9 -19.25 5.49 13.63
C PRO A 9 -20.73 5.11 13.75
N THR A 10 -21.61 5.80 12.99
CA THR A 10 -23.06 5.50 12.94
C THR A 10 -23.42 4.58 11.76
N GLY A 11 -22.42 4.16 10.99
CA GLY A 11 -22.61 3.43 9.75
C GLY A 11 -23.04 4.30 8.59
N PHE A 12 -23.32 3.68 7.44
CA PHE A 12 -23.74 4.35 6.21
C PHE A 12 -24.62 3.43 5.37
N HIS A 13 -25.34 4.00 4.42
CA HIS A 13 -26.20 3.22 3.53
C HIS A 13 -25.37 2.47 2.48
N PRO A 14 -25.57 1.16 2.27
CA PRO A 14 -24.69 0.32 1.42
C PRO A 14 -24.64 0.75 -0.05
N VAL A 15 -25.69 1.40 -0.57
CA VAL A 15 -25.73 1.88 -1.96
C VAL A 15 -25.34 3.36 -2.05
N LYS A 16 -25.77 4.19 -1.09
CA LYS A 16 -25.44 5.63 -1.05
C LYS A 16 -24.58 5.93 0.17
N LEU A 17 -23.27 5.82 0.02
CA LEU A 17 -22.28 5.89 1.10
C LEU A 17 -22.25 7.21 1.88
N ASN A 18 -22.86 8.27 1.34
CA ASN A 18 -23.00 9.56 2.01
C ASN A 18 -24.30 9.71 2.83
N ARG A 19 -25.14 8.67 2.90
CA ARG A 19 -26.41 8.68 3.66
C ARG A 19 -26.34 7.75 4.85
N ASN A 20 -27.11 8.07 5.89
CA ASN A 20 -27.33 7.19 7.03
C ASN A 20 -28.01 5.87 6.58
N ARG A 21 -27.92 4.84 7.42
CA ARG A 21 -28.53 3.51 7.15
C ARG A 21 -30.03 3.58 6.88
N ASP A 22 -30.73 4.45 7.60
CA ASP A 22 -32.18 4.68 7.48
C ASP A 22 -32.54 5.61 6.30
N PHE A 23 -31.55 6.04 5.53
CA PHE A 23 -31.70 7.01 4.44
C PHE A 23 -32.09 8.42 4.89
N LYS A 24 -32.25 8.66 6.19
CA LYS A 24 -32.61 9.97 6.75
C LYS A 24 -31.35 10.78 7.09
N GLY A 25 -31.06 11.76 6.25
CA GLY A 25 -29.91 12.63 6.45
C GLY A 25 -28.59 12.07 5.94
N GLU A 26 -27.51 12.82 6.17
CA GLU A 26 -26.16 12.49 5.74
C GLU A 26 -25.45 11.62 6.80
N ALA A 27 -24.65 10.67 6.33
CA ALA A 27 -23.82 9.84 7.21
C ALA A 27 -22.70 10.68 7.83
N THR A 28 -22.48 10.52 9.13
CA THR A 28 -21.31 11.10 9.80
C THR A 28 -20.06 10.39 9.31
N ALA A 29 -19.24 11.12 8.56
CA ALA A 29 -18.03 10.57 7.93
C ALA A 29 -16.78 11.33 8.40
N TYR A 30 -15.73 10.57 8.74
CA TYR A 30 -14.41 11.10 9.06
C TYR A 30 -13.43 10.74 7.95
N THR A 31 -12.43 11.59 7.73
CA THR A 31 -11.35 11.26 6.80
C THR A 31 -10.40 10.24 7.42
N ARG A 32 -9.63 9.54 6.57
CA ARG A 32 -8.58 8.61 7.02
C ARG A 32 -7.49 9.26 7.87
N THR A 33 -7.29 10.57 7.72
CA THR A 33 -6.34 11.33 8.54
C THR A 33 -6.90 11.63 9.92
N GLN A 34 -8.21 11.85 10.03
CA GLN A 34 -8.90 12.08 11.31
C GLN A 34 -9.04 10.79 12.13
N ARG A 35 -9.45 9.73 11.46
CA ARG A 35 -9.65 8.40 12.07
C ARG A 35 -9.06 7.34 11.15
N PRO A 36 -7.79 6.98 11.33
CA PRO A 36 -7.15 5.95 10.52
C PRO A 36 -7.87 4.61 10.65
N PRO A 37 -8.38 4.00 9.55
CA PRO A 37 -9.03 2.71 9.62
C PRO A 37 -8.01 1.58 9.63
N ARG A 38 -8.37 0.43 10.19
CA ARG A 38 -7.63 -0.82 9.99
C ARG A 38 -7.87 -1.37 8.60
N TYR A 39 -6.85 -2.01 8.04
CA TYR A 39 -6.93 -2.71 6.76
C TYR A 39 -6.86 -4.21 7.01
N LEU A 40 -7.78 -4.94 6.39
CA LEU A 40 -7.92 -6.38 6.53
C LEU A 40 -7.65 -7.04 5.18
N PHE A 41 -6.91 -8.13 5.21
CA PHE A 41 -6.87 -9.06 4.08
C PHE A 41 -8.21 -9.78 3.99
N ILE A 42 -8.69 -9.97 2.78
CA ILE A 42 -9.93 -10.68 2.47
C ILE A 42 -9.69 -11.57 1.26
N ASP A 43 -10.65 -12.44 0.98
CA ASP A 43 -10.63 -13.33 -0.19
C ASP A 43 -9.48 -14.34 -0.16
N PHE A 44 -9.57 -15.22 0.82
CA PHE A 44 -8.62 -16.34 1.01
C PHE A 44 -8.93 -17.56 0.14
N GLY A 45 -9.80 -17.43 -0.88
CA GLY A 45 -10.23 -18.54 -1.73
C GLY A 45 -9.11 -19.26 -2.47
N LEU A 46 -8.01 -18.55 -2.77
CA LEU A 46 -6.81 -19.14 -3.38
C LEU A 46 -5.68 -19.40 -2.36
N SER A 47 -5.92 -19.14 -1.06
CA SER A 47 -4.92 -19.36 -0.04
C SER A 47 -4.78 -20.83 0.27
N ARG A 48 -3.55 -21.29 0.43
CA ARG A 48 -3.22 -22.67 0.81
C ARG A 48 -2.38 -22.69 2.05
N ARG A 49 -2.54 -23.75 2.83
CA ARG A 49 -1.71 -24.05 3.98
C ARG A 49 -0.58 -24.97 3.55
N TYR A 50 0.65 -24.60 3.85
CA TYR A 50 1.84 -25.39 3.60
C TYR A 50 2.36 -25.95 4.92
N THR A 51 2.84 -27.19 4.91
CA THR A 51 3.35 -27.88 6.10
C THR A 51 4.80 -27.49 6.37
N THR A 52 5.56 -27.27 5.30
CA THR A 52 6.96 -26.83 5.36
C THR A 52 7.19 -25.63 4.47
N ARG A 53 8.29 -24.89 4.72
CA ARG A 53 8.67 -23.73 3.90
C ARG A 53 9.25 -24.11 2.53
N ASP A 54 9.62 -25.37 2.36
CA ASP A 54 10.30 -25.88 1.15
C ASP A 54 9.33 -26.57 0.18
N GLU A 55 8.03 -26.59 0.50
CA GLU A 55 7.04 -27.12 -0.42
C GLU A 55 6.91 -26.25 -1.68
N PRO A 56 6.81 -26.87 -2.87
CA PRO A 56 6.65 -26.14 -4.11
C PRO A 56 5.28 -25.46 -4.18
N LEU A 57 5.24 -24.29 -4.83
CA LEU A 57 3.99 -23.58 -5.08
C LEU A 57 3.11 -24.37 -6.05
N HIS A 58 1.91 -24.71 -5.58
CA HIS A 58 0.84 -25.21 -6.44
C HIS A 58 0.11 -24.04 -7.10
N HIS A 59 0.07 -24.01 -8.41
CA HIS A 59 -0.45 -22.89 -9.17
C HIS A 59 -1.82 -23.20 -9.76
N ASP A 60 -2.88 -22.95 -9.00
CA ASP A 60 -4.27 -23.21 -9.42
C ASP A 60 -4.98 -21.93 -9.91
N GLY A 61 -4.25 -20.96 -10.38
CA GLY A 61 -4.81 -19.70 -10.83
C GLY A 61 -4.14 -18.48 -10.18
N GLY A 62 -4.73 -17.31 -10.34
CA GLY A 62 -4.24 -16.07 -9.73
C GLY A 62 -3.20 -15.32 -10.56
N ASP A 63 -2.47 -14.43 -9.91
CA ASP A 63 -1.48 -13.56 -10.56
C ASP A 63 -0.21 -14.33 -10.95
N ARG A 64 0.14 -14.28 -12.22
CA ARG A 64 1.37 -14.89 -12.79
C ARG A 64 2.48 -13.87 -13.01
N SER A 65 2.42 -12.71 -12.39
CA SER A 65 3.43 -11.66 -12.57
C SER A 65 4.77 -11.97 -11.91
N ALA A 66 4.80 -12.87 -10.92
CA ALA A 66 6.02 -13.23 -10.23
C ALA A 66 7.01 -13.94 -11.17
N PRO A 67 8.29 -13.54 -11.17
CA PRO A 67 9.34 -14.23 -11.89
C PRO A 67 9.44 -15.69 -11.43
N GLY A 68 9.68 -16.60 -12.37
CA GLY A 68 9.74 -18.04 -12.11
C GLY A 68 8.43 -18.78 -12.40
N LEU A 69 7.25 -18.19 -12.19
CA LEU A 69 5.98 -18.84 -12.50
C LEU A 69 5.73 -19.01 -14.01
N LYS A 70 6.27 -18.13 -14.82
CA LYS A 70 6.17 -18.22 -16.30
C LYS A 70 7.00 -19.35 -16.89
N SER A 71 8.05 -19.78 -16.22
CA SER A 71 8.98 -20.80 -16.69
C SER A 71 8.67 -22.20 -16.16
N GLN A 72 7.55 -22.39 -15.46
CA GLN A 72 7.18 -23.64 -14.77
C GLN A 72 8.29 -24.18 -13.85
N LYS A 73 9.23 -23.34 -13.44
CA LYS A 73 10.26 -23.69 -12.47
C LYS A 73 9.67 -23.72 -11.08
N TRP A 74 10.28 -24.54 -10.23
CA TRP A 74 9.99 -24.59 -8.81
C TRP A 74 9.98 -23.17 -8.20
N SER A 75 8.94 -22.83 -7.50
CA SER A 75 8.77 -21.54 -6.85
C SER A 75 8.33 -21.74 -5.40
N ASN A 76 8.96 -21.01 -4.49
CA ASN A 76 8.58 -21.02 -3.08
C ASN A 76 7.35 -20.10 -2.88
N PRO A 77 6.26 -20.61 -2.28
CA PRO A 77 5.03 -19.85 -2.09
C PRO A 77 5.23 -18.59 -1.23
N PHE A 78 6.02 -18.68 -0.17
CA PHE A 78 6.25 -17.57 0.75
C PHE A 78 7.03 -16.43 0.10
N HIS A 79 8.09 -16.73 -0.64
CA HIS A 79 8.82 -15.73 -1.42
C HIS A 79 7.99 -15.14 -2.58
N THR A 80 7.02 -15.90 -3.07
CA THR A 80 6.08 -15.43 -4.09
C THR A 80 5.10 -14.41 -3.51
N ASP A 81 4.57 -14.65 -2.31
CA ASP A 81 3.69 -13.72 -1.59
C ASP A 81 4.43 -12.42 -1.26
N VAL A 82 5.68 -12.50 -0.81
CA VAL A 82 6.54 -11.32 -0.60
C VAL A 82 6.67 -10.51 -1.89
N TYR A 83 6.89 -11.19 -3.03
CA TYR A 83 6.95 -10.51 -4.32
C TYR A 83 5.64 -9.82 -4.67
N TYR A 84 4.49 -10.46 -4.45
CA TYR A 84 3.19 -9.87 -4.77
C TYR A 84 2.92 -8.61 -3.95
N ILE A 85 3.23 -8.62 -2.66
CA ILE A 85 3.10 -7.44 -1.80
C ILE A 85 4.02 -6.31 -2.29
N GLY A 86 5.28 -6.61 -2.55
CA GLY A 86 6.23 -5.64 -3.09
C GLY A 86 5.81 -5.08 -4.45
N ASN A 87 5.34 -5.94 -5.35
CA ASN A 87 4.88 -5.56 -6.68
C ASN A 87 3.61 -4.70 -6.64
N LEU A 88 2.69 -4.98 -5.71
CA LEU A 88 1.51 -4.14 -5.45
C LEU A 88 1.95 -2.71 -5.08
N VAL A 89 2.82 -2.58 -4.08
CA VAL A 89 3.31 -1.26 -3.64
C VAL A 89 4.06 -0.56 -4.78
N ARG A 90 4.93 -1.27 -5.49
CA ARG A 90 5.67 -0.75 -6.64
C ARG A 90 4.75 -0.19 -7.72
N ASN A 91 3.72 -0.94 -8.11
CA ASN A 91 2.84 -0.57 -9.22
C ASN A 91 1.84 0.52 -8.83
N GLU A 92 1.31 0.48 -7.61
CA GLU A 92 0.27 1.41 -7.19
C GLU A 92 0.82 2.74 -6.67
N PHE A 93 2.00 2.73 -6.05
CA PHE A 93 2.54 3.94 -5.40
C PHE A 93 3.82 4.47 -6.04
N MET A 94 4.68 3.61 -6.57
CA MET A 94 6.01 4.00 -7.02
C MET A 94 6.12 4.17 -8.54
N ARG A 95 5.47 3.33 -9.34
CA ARG A 95 5.57 3.39 -10.81
C ARG A 95 4.41 4.13 -11.47
N VAL A 96 4.73 5.00 -12.42
CA VAL A 96 3.75 5.45 -13.41
C VAL A 96 3.70 4.39 -14.50
N ARG A 97 2.55 3.75 -14.71
CA ARG A 97 2.31 2.96 -15.93
C ARG A 97 2.34 3.91 -17.12
N SER A 98 3.49 4.04 -17.76
CA SER A 98 3.59 4.65 -19.08
C SER A 98 3.02 3.66 -20.09
N ARG A 99 1.90 4.00 -20.73
CA ARG A 99 1.35 3.28 -21.90
C ARG A 99 2.11 3.65 -23.18
N ILE A 100 3.37 4.02 -23.11
CA ILE A 100 4.15 4.35 -24.28
C ILE A 100 4.76 3.07 -24.84
N SER A 101 4.35 2.81 -26.06
CA SER A 101 4.83 1.89 -27.09
C SER A 101 6.22 1.26 -26.90
N ARG A 102 6.27 -0.02 -27.28
CA ARG A 102 7.38 -1.00 -27.23
C ARG A 102 8.65 -0.63 -28.00
N THR A 103 8.91 0.58 -28.44
CA THR A 103 9.92 0.83 -29.47
C THR A 103 11.04 1.81 -29.12
N VAL A 104 11.18 2.31 -27.89
CA VAL A 104 12.35 3.14 -27.56
C VAL A 104 12.97 2.70 -26.24
N VAL A 105 14.25 2.35 -26.37
CA VAL A 105 15.29 2.11 -25.37
C VAL A 105 14.95 2.60 -23.95
N SER A 106 15.06 1.66 -23.04
CA SER A 106 14.94 1.77 -21.60
C SER A 106 15.78 2.88 -20.98
N ILE A 107 15.31 4.10 -21.00
CA ILE A 107 15.69 5.06 -19.97
C ILE A 107 14.57 5.00 -18.93
N SER A 108 14.73 4.05 -18.01
CA SER A 108 13.89 3.93 -16.83
C SER A 108 14.17 5.09 -15.87
N PHE A 109 13.82 6.30 -16.26
CA PHE A 109 13.49 7.30 -15.27
C PHE A 109 12.21 6.81 -14.59
N LEU A 110 12.38 6.04 -13.51
CA LEU A 110 11.31 5.60 -12.62
C LEU A 110 10.57 6.84 -12.10
N SER A 111 9.61 7.31 -12.88
CA SER A 111 8.75 8.39 -12.45
C SER A 111 7.84 7.81 -11.38
N GLN A 112 8.15 8.08 -10.11
CA GLN A 112 7.28 7.69 -9.01
C GLN A 112 5.89 8.30 -9.21
N LYS A 113 4.84 7.50 -9.05
CA LYS A 113 3.43 7.92 -9.16
C LYS A 113 3.10 8.99 -8.12
N TYR A 114 3.65 8.81 -6.91
CA TYR A 114 3.53 9.75 -5.79
C TYR A 114 4.90 10.25 -5.33
N ARG A 115 4.94 11.46 -4.82
CA ARG A 115 6.16 12.05 -4.27
C ARG A 115 6.37 11.57 -2.83
N GLY A 116 7.63 11.33 -2.48
CA GLY A 116 8.02 11.08 -1.10
C GLY A 116 7.96 9.63 -0.64
N PHE A 117 7.93 8.66 -1.56
CA PHE A 117 8.01 7.22 -1.28
C PHE A 117 9.42 6.63 -1.37
N TRP A 118 10.44 7.48 -1.48
CA TRP A 118 11.83 7.05 -1.63
C TRP A 118 12.31 6.15 -0.48
N PHE A 119 11.78 6.34 0.73
CA PHE A 119 12.14 5.56 1.91
C PHE A 119 11.72 4.07 1.82
N MET A 120 10.83 3.72 0.91
CA MET A 120 10.40 2.33 0.66
C MET A 120 11.17 1.66 -0.47
N GLU A 121 11.98 2.40 -1.22
CA GLU A 121 12.54 1.95 -2.50
C GLU A 121 13.43 0.71 -2.31
N GLU A 122 14.36 0.77 -1.37
CA GLU A 122 15.28 -0.33 -1.07
C GLU A 122 14.53 -1.61 -0.65
N LEU A 123 13.55 -1.48 0.25
CA LEU A 123 12.75 -2.61 0.70
C LEU A 123 11.94 -3.22 -0.43
N ILE A 124 11.26 -2.39 -1.23
CA ILE A 124 10.43 -2.86 -2.34
C ILE A 124 11.29 -3.49 -3.45
N ASP A 125 12.48 -2.97 -3.70
CA ASP A 125 13.40 -3.56 -4.67
C ASP A 125 13.89 -4.94 -4.22
N ALA A 126 14.23 -5.11 -2.94
CA ALA A 126 14.57 -6.41 -2.37
C ALA A 126 13.39 -7.40 -2.46
N MET A 127 12.17 -6.99 -2.08
CA MET A 127 10.97 -7.84 -2.15
C MET A 127 10.64 -8.28 -3.57
N THR A 128 10.97 -7.48 -4.58
CA THR A 128 10.63 -7.73 -5.98
C THR A 128 11.83 -8.17 -6.82
N ASP A 129 12.88 -8.66 -6.20
CA ASP A 129 14.02 -9.23 -6.91
C ASP A 129 13.56 -10.38 -7.82
N LYS A 130 14.20 -10.51 -8.98
CA LYS A 130 13.92 -11.59 -9.92
C LYS A 130 14.43 -12.93 -9.41
N ASP A 131 15.50 -12.90 -8.63
CA ASP A 131 16.07 -14.07 -7.99
C ASP A 131 15.34 -14.36 -6.68
N LEU A 132 14.70 -15.52 -6.62
CA LEU A 132 13.95 -16.01 -5.45
C LEU A 132 14.83 -16.10 -4.19
N THR A 133 16.10 -16.46 -4.36
CA THR A 133 17.04 -16.66 -3.24
C THR A 133 17.49 -15.35 -2.60
N ARG A 134 17.36 -14.24 -3.32
CA ARG A 134 17.68 -12.89 -2.83
C ARG A 134 16.50 -12.19 -2.18
N ARG A 135 15.30 -12.73 -2.35
CA ARG A 135 14.12 -12.12 -1.73
C ARG A 135 14.15 -12.36 -0.22
N PRO A 136 13.88 -11.32 0.56
CA PRO A 136 13.81 -11.47 2.01
C PRO A 136 12.63 -12.36 2.41
N SER A 137 12.73 -13.00 3.56
CA SER A 137 11.59 -13.66 4.19
C SER A 137 10.59 -12.61 4.69
N ILE A 138 9.36 -13.03 5.02
CA ILE A 138 8.36 -12.09 5.55
C ILE A 138 8.79 -11.50 6.89
N GLU A 139 9.50 -12.28 7.72
CA GLU A 139 10.04 -11.83 8.98
C GLU A 139 11.07 -10.71 8.78
N GLU A 140 11.99 -10.89 7.82
CA GLU A 140 12.96 -9.85 7.45
C GLU A 140 12.29 -8.60 6.88
N VAL A 141 11.21 -8.79 6.09
CA VAL A 141 10.42 -7.65 5.57
C VAL A 141 9.81 -6.85 6.72
N ILE A 142 9.22 -7.54 7.71
CA ILE A 142 8.62 -6.90 8.89
C ILE A 142 9.68 -6.14 9.69
N GLU A 143 10.85 -6.75 9.92
CA GLU A 143 11.96 -6.11 10.63
C GLU A 143 12.44 -4.85 9.91
N ARG A 144 12.78 -4.95 8.63
CA ARG A 144 13.23 -3.82 7.81
C ARG A 144 12.15 -2.73 7.72
N PHE A 145 10.88 -3.10 7.56
CA PHE A 145 9.78 -2.15 7.55
C PHE A 145 9.62 -1.44 8.90
N THR A 146 9.81 -2.15 10.01
CA THR A 146 9.75 -1.57 11.36
C THR A 146 10.83 -0.51 11.56
N VAL A 147 12.06 -0.77 11.08
CA VAL A 147 13.15 0.22 11.09
C VAL A 147 12.79 1.43 10.23
N VAL A 148 12.32 1.20 9.00
CA VAL A 148 11.87 2.27 8.09
C VAL A 148 10.76 3.10 8.75
N ARG A 149 9.73 2.45 9.30
CA ARG A 149 8.63 3.13 10.00
C ARG A 149 9.11 3.95 11.19
N GLY A 150 10.02 3.40 12.00
CA GLY A 150 10.60 4.07 13.16
C GLY A 150 11.41 5.32 12.81
N SER A 151 12.03 5.35 11.63
CA SER A 151 12.77 6.52 11.13
C SER A 151 11.85 7.66 10.66
N LEU A 152 10.55 7.38 10.40
CA LEU A 152 9.62 8.37 9.90
C LEU A 152 9.02 9.20 11.03
N ARG A 153 9.19 10.52 10.93
CA ARG A 153 8.53 11.47 11.85
C ARG A 153 7.01 11.42 11.69
N GLY A 154 6.28 11.65 12.78
CA GLY A 154 4.81 11.68 12.77
C GLY A 154 4.21 12.67 11.74
N THR A 155 4.90 13.76 11.46
CA THR A 155 4.54 14.70 10.38
C THR A 155 4.63 14.07 9.01
N LYS A 156 5.62 13.20 8.77
CA LYS A 156 5.78 12.47 7.51
C LYS A 156 4.68 11.43 7.32
N LEU A 157 4.34 10.69 8.36
CA LEU A 157 3.25 9.70 8.35
C LEU A 157 1.89 10.34 8.04
N ARG A 158 1.69 11.60 8.44
CA ARG A 158 0.46 12.39 8.19
C ARG A 158 0.52 13.21 6.91
N SER A 159 1.65 13.21 6.18
CA SER A 159 1.80 14.02 4.97
C SER A 159 0.85 13.57 3.85
N ALA A 160 0.33 14.52 3.09
CA ALA A 160 -0.52 14.20 1.95
C ALA A 160 0.28 13.52 0.84
N LEU A 161 -0.24 12.41 0.33
CA LEU A 161 0.26 11.79 -0.88
C LEU A 161 -0.04 12.70 -2.07
N THR A 162 1.01 13.19 -2.70
CA THR A 162 0.88 14.09 -3.84
C THR A 162 1.31 13.38 -5.11
N SER A 163 0.37 13.19 -6.05
CA SER A 163 0.68 12.64 -7.36
C SER A 163 1.59 13.59 -8.14
N LYS A 164 2.57 13.06 -8.85
CA LYS A 164 3.43 13.85 -9.75
C LYS A 164 2.69 14.48 -10.92
N LYS A 165 1.49 14.00 -11.25
CA LYS A 165 0.63 14.56 -12.29
C LYS A 165 0.00 15.90 -11.88
N VAL A 166 -0.05 16.20 -10.59
CA VAL A 166 -0.61 17.46 -10.08
C VAL A 166 0.43 18.57 -10.18
N PRO A 167 0.11 19.74 -10.78
CA PRO A 167 1.01 20.89 -10.83
C PRO A 167 1.52 21.26 -9.44
N ARG A 168 2.77 21.73 -9.37
CA ARG A 168 3.44 22.02 -8.09
C ARG A 168 2.67 22.97 -7.20
N ILE A 169 2.04 24.00 -7.78
CA ILE A 169 1.29 24.99 -7.02
C ILE A 169 0.13 24.38 -6.23
N PHE A 170 -0.67 23.50 -6.86
CA PHE A 170 -1.75 22.80 -6.16
C PHE A 170 -1.23 21.80 -5.12
N SER A 171 -0.04 21.21 -5.37
CA SER A 171 0.59 20.34 -4.40
C SER A 171 1.04 21.09 -3.15
N VAL A 172 1.55 22.31 -3.29
CA VAL A 172 1.96 23.18 -2.17
C VAL A 172 0.75 23.59 -1.34
N ILE A 173 -0.33 24.06 -1.98
CA ILE A 173 -1.56 24.44 -1.28
C ILE A 173 -2.13 23.25 -0.50
N ARG A 174 -2.18 22.05 -1.13
CA ARG A 174 -2.64 20.84 -0.49
C ARG A 174 -1.77 20.44 0.70
N GLN A 175 -0.44 20.55 0.57
CA GLN A 175 0.49 20.27 1.65
C GLN A 175 0.36 21.27 2.80
N ALA A 176 0.21 22.56 2.52
CA ALA A 176 0.00 23.59 3.54
C ALA A 176 -1.29 23.31 4.33
N ARG A 177 -2.41 23.03 3.64
CA ARG A 177 -3.66 22.63 4.30
C ARG A 177 -3.48 21.38 5.15
N GLN A 178 -2.79 20.37 4.63
CA GLN A 178 -2.53 19.14 5.37
C GLN A 178 -1.63 19.38 6.58
N TYR A 179 -0.68 20.29 6.48
CA TYR A 179 0.19 20.67 7.59
C TYR A 179 -0.61 21.30 8.75
N LEU A 180 -1.51 22.23 8.45
CA LEU A 180 -2.40 22.84 9.44
C LEU A 180 -3.26 21.78 10.15
N LEU A 181 -3.89 20.89 9.40
CA LEU A 181 -4.65 19.76 9.96
C LEU A 181 -3.77 18.84 10.80
N THR A 182 -2.56 18.54 10.33
CA THR A 182 -1.60 17.70 11.07
C THR A 182 -1.24 18.30 12.41
N THR A 183 -1.00 19.62 12.47
CA THR A 183 -0.70 20.34 13.72
C THR A 183 -1.88 20.21 14.70
N GLN A 184 -3.11 20.41 14.22
CA GLN A 184 -4.31 20.23 15.03
C GLN A 184 -4.41 18.79 15.59
N TYR A 185 -4.16 17.77 14.76
CA TYR A 185 -4.24 16.36 15.19
C TYR A 185 -3.13 15.97 16.17
N ILE A 186 -1.95 16.56 16.05
CA ILE A 186 -0.85 16.37 17.01
C ILE A 186 -1.23 16.98 18.36
N ILE A 187 -1.79 18.19 18.39
CA ILE A 187 -2.27 18.85 19.59
C ILE A 187 -3.36 18.01 20.26
N LEU A 188 -4.30 17.49 19.48
CA LEU A 188 -5.37 16.61 19.96
C LEU A 188 -4.91 15.18 20.29
N ARG A 189 -3.61 14.88 20.21
CA ARG A 189 -3.01 13.56 20.46
C ARG A 189 -3.65 12.41 19.66
N GLN A 190 -4.17 12.71 18.47
CA GLN A 190 -4.72 11.66 17.62
C GLN A 190 -3.61 10.81 17.02
N ALA A 191 -3.79 9.49 16.97
CA ALA A 191 -2.82 8.58 16.37
C ALA A 191 -2.65 8.84 14.85
N ALA A 192 -1.42 8.71 14.33
CA ALA A 192 -1.15 8.81 12.88
C ALA A 192 -1.50 7.52 12.14
N ILE A 193 -1.50 6.40 12.84
CA ILE A 193 -1.73 5.05 12.39
C ILE A 193 -2.69 4.42 13.39
N PRO A 194 -3.63 3.55 12.97
CA PRO A 194 -4.48 2.84 13.91
C PRO A 194 -3.63 1.98 14.85
N ASP A 195 -4.07 1.87 16.09
CA ASP A 195 -3.48 0.92 17.03
C ASP A 195 -3.71 -0.50 16.53
N LEU A 196 -2.67 -1.35 16.66
CA LEU A 196 -2.70 -2.75 16.23
C LEU A 196 -3.46 -3.61 17.22
#